data_26ff999075166189e64b12a1b81ba6bc
#
_entry.id   26ff999075166189e64b12a1b81ba6bc
#
_cell.length_a   1.000
_cell.length_b   1.000
_cell.length_c   1.000
_cell.angle_alpha   90.00
_cell.angle_beta   90.00
_cell.angle_gamma   90.00
#
_symmetry.space_group_name_H-M   'P 1'
#
loop_
_entity.id
_entity.type
_entity.pdbx_description
1 polymer ?
#
loop_
_entity_poly.entity_id
_entity_poly.type
_entity_poly.pdbx_seq_one_letter_code
_entity_poly.pdbx_strand_id
1 'polypeptide(L)'
;MRCPYCQNDKSRVIDTTHDNRGGIRRRRECESCGQRFSSYERPILATPLIIKQDGTREEFNREKLAHGIRISCAKRPVTASQIERLVGEIESALQRMGRAEVSSRVVGDMVINGLKELDHIAYIRYAIVYLQLDDLQAIRKEID
;
A
#
# COMPACT_ATOMS: atom_id res chain seq x y z
N MET A 1 26.68 -11.67 -3.89
CA MET A 1 26.12 -11.21 -2.60
C MET A 1 27.23 -11.22 -1.53
N ARG A 2 27.32 -10.14 -0.79
CA ARG A 2 28.38 -9.95 0.21
C ARG A 2 28.16 -10.84 1.43
N CYS A 3 29.18 -11.56 1.86
CA CYS A 3 29.12 -12.42 3.04
C CYS A 3 28.91 -11.57 4.30
N PRO A 4 27.91 -11.90 5.16
CA PRO A 4 27.69 -11.13 6.38
C PRO A 4 28.76 -11.33 7.45
N TYR A 5 29.61 -12.34 7.30
CA TYR A 5 30.65 -12.64 8.29
C TYR A 5 32.01 -12.03 7.95
N CYS A 6 32.43 -12.08 6.67
CA CYS A 6 33.75 -11.59 6.26
C CYS A 6 33.72 -10.50 5.17
N GLN A 7 32.55 -10.14 4.68
CA GLN A 7 32.34 -9.11 3.65
C GLN A 7 32.89 -9.44 2.26
N ASN A 8 33.31 -10.69 2.01
CA ASN A 8 33.73 -11.09 0.68
C ASN A 8 32.52 -11.14 -0.26
N ASP A 9 32.71 -10.74 -1.51
CA ASP A 9 31.62 -10.66 -2.52
C ASP A 9 31.27 -12.01 -3.16
N LYS A 10 32.16 -13.01 -3.03
CA LYS A 10 31.99 -14.31 -3.68
C LYS A 10 31.40 -15.35 -2.76
N SER A 11 30.26 -15.88 -3.17
CA SER A 11 29.63 -17.02 -2.52
C SER A 11 29.06 -17.96 -3.57
N ARG A 12 28.86 -19.22 -3.21
CA ARG A 12 28.19 -20.18 -4.08
C ARG A 12 26.85 -20.57 -3.48
N VAL A 13 25.88 -20.85 -4.33
CA VAL A 13 24.57 -21.35 -3.92
C VAL A 13 24.66 -22.87 -3.78
N ILE A 14 24.34 -23.39 -2.58
CA ILE A 14 24.39 -24.82 -2.30
C ILE A 14 22.99 -25.45 -2.28
N ASP A 15 21.94 -24.64 -2.09
CA ASP A 15 20.56 -25.11 -2.12
C ASP A 15 19.63 -23.96 -2.48
N THR A 16 18.51 -24.28 -3.15
CA THR A 16 17.48 -23.32 -3.53
C THR A 16 16.11 -23.92 -3.22
N THR A 17 15.29 -23.20 -2.47
CA THR A 17 13.91 -23.58 -2.16
C THR A 17 12.96 -22.47 -2.56
N HIS A 18 11.74 -22.84 -2.94
CA HIS A 18 10.68 -21.91 -3.30
C HIS A 18 9.60 -21.97 -2.25
N ASP A 19 9.05 -20.79 -1.85
CA ASP A 19 7.93 -20.77 -0.92
C ASP A 19 6.60 -20.62 -1.67
N ASN A 20 5.49 -20.73 -0.92
CA ASN A 20 4.14 -20.65 -1.48
C ASN A 20 3.75 -19.25 -1.95
N ARG A 21 4.56 -18.23 -1.59
CA ARG A 21 4.30 -16.82 -1.93
C ARG A 21 5.12 -16.33 -3.10
N GLY A 22 5.80 -17.25 -3.80
CA GLY A 22 6.64 -16.92 -4.94
C GLY A 22 8.03 -16.42 -4.57
N GLY A 23 8.42 -16.51 -3.30
CA GLY A 23 9.77 -16.15 -2.87
C GLY A 23 10.76 -17.27 -3.09
N ILE A 24 12.03 -16.91 -3.19
CA ILE A 24 13.14 -17.86 -3.39
C ILE A 24 14.10 -17.72 -2.23
N ARG A 25 14.34 -18.83 -1.53
CA ARG A 25 15.34 -18.91 -0.49
C ARG A 25 16.56 -19.66 -1.02
N ARG A 26 17.74 -19.06 -0.91
CA ARG A 26 19.00 -19.67 -1.30
C ARG A 26 19.90 -19.83 -0.10
N ARG A 27 20.43 -21.05 0.04
CA ARG A 27 21.48 -21.30 0.99
C ARG A 27 22.81 -21.08 0.30
N ARG A 28 23.66 -20.27 0.90
CA ARG A 28 24.94 -19.85 0.32
C ARG A 28 26.09 -20.22 1.22
N GLU A 29 27.26 -20.46 0.60
CA GLU A 29 28.51 -20.69 1.28
C GLU A 29 29.54 -19.68 0.78
N CYS A 30 30.16 -18.94 1.69
CA CYS A 30 31.19 -17.98 1.34
C CYS A 30 32.44 -18.72 0.82
N GLU A 31 32.98 -18.29 -0.31
CA GLU A 31 34.18 -18.89 -0.88
C GLU A 31 35.43 -18.53 -0.10
N SER A 32 35.43 -17.47 0.70
CA SER A 32 36.56 -17.03 1.48
C SER A 32 36.58 -17.62 2.89
N CYS A 33 35.55 -17.40 3.70
CA CYS A 33 35.51 -17.83 5.09
C CYS A 33 34.82 -19.18 5.33
N GLY A 34 34.13 -19.72 4.32
CA GLY A 34 33.46 -21.01 4.42
C GLY A 34 32.14 -20.98 5.23
N GLN A 35 31.76 -19.84 5.77
CA GLN A 35 30.52 -19.72 6.52
C GLN A 35 29.31 -19.82 5.59
N ARG A 36 28.26 -20.46 6.11
CA ARG A 36 26.99 -20.59 5.39
C ARG A 36 26.00 -19.57 5.89
N PHE A 37 25.24 -18.99 4.95
CA PHE A 37 24.17 -18.04 5.25
C PHE A 37 23.05 -18.23 4.24
N SER A 38 21.87 -17.71 4.58
CA SER A 38 20.72 -17.76 3.68
C SER A 38 20.43 -16.38 3.14
N SER A 39 20.01 -16.32 1.88
CA SER A 39 19.45 -15.12 1.26
C SER A 39 18.01 -15.39 0.85
N TYR A 40 17.22 -14.33 0.76
CA TYR A 40 15.82 -14.43 0.39
C TYR A 40 15.51 -13.42 -0.68
N GLU A 41 14.89 -13.89 -1.75
CA GLU A 41 14.48 -13.06 -2.87
C GLU A 41 12.97 -13.13 -3.02
N ARG A 42 12.32 -11.99 -3.06
CA ARG A 42 10.88 -11.91 -3.30
C ARG A 42 10.57 -10.74 -4.22
N PRO A 43 9.51 -10.86 -5.06
CA PRO A 43 9.11 -9.74 -5.91
C PRO A 43 8.70 -8.54 -5.06
N ILE A 44 9.14 -7.36 -5.45
CA ILE A 44 8.68 -6.12 -4.88
C ILE A 44 7.63 -5.55 -5.82
N LEU A 45 6.38 -5.50 -5.36
CA LEU A 45 5.30 -4.91 -6.12
C LEU A 45 5.38 -3.39 -5.97
N ALA A 46 5.51 -2.71 -7.09
CA ALA A 46 5.55 -1.26 -7.11
C ALA A 46 4.14 -0.68 -7.12
N THR A 47 3.91 0.34 -6.29
CA THR A 47 2.71 1.17 -6.39
C THR A 47 2.97 2.30 -7.38
N PRO A 48 1.94 2.77 -8.12
CA PRO A 48 2.10 3.90 -9.02
C PRO A 48 2.36 5.20 -8.27
N LEU A 49 3.02 6.14 -8.93
CA LEU A 49 3.09 7.53 -8.45
C LEU A 49 1.68 8.14 -8.49
N ILE A 50 1.39 8.99 -7.53
CA ILE A 50 0.10 9.67 -7.42
C ILE A 50 0.23 11.06 -8.01
N ILE A 51 -0.60 11.37 -8.99
CA ILE A 51 -0.66 12.71 -9.59
C ILE A 51 -1.71 13.51 -8.82
N LYS A 52 -1.26 14.55 -8.10
CA LYS A 52 -2.12 15.45 -7.35
C LYS A 52 -2.93 16.36 -8.29
N GLN A 53 -3.94 17.04 -7.73
CA GLN A 53 -4.78 17.96 -8.49
C GLN A 53 -3.99 19.11 -9.11
N ASP A 54 -2.90 19.54 -8.49
CA ASP A 54 -2.02 20.59 -9.00
C ASP A 54 -1.03 20.10 -10.07
N GLY A 55 -1.09 18.81 -10.42
CA GLY A 55 -0.22 18.18 -11.41
C GLY A 55 1.11 17.66 -10.87
N THR A 56 1.40 17.89 -9.60
CA THR A 56 2.61 17.34 -8.99
C THR A 56 2.47 15.86 -8.72
N ARG A 57 3.60 15.15 -8.75
CA ARG A 57 3.66 13.72 -8.51
C ARG A 57 4.24 13.45 -7.14
N GLU A 58 3.64 12.51 -6.41
CA GLU A 58 4.19 12.04 -5.13
C GLU A 58 4.14 10.52 -5.08
N GLU A 59 4.99 9.94 -4.24
CA GLU A 59 4.94 8.50 -3.98
C GLU A 59 3.68 8.16 -3.19
N PHE A 60 3.12 6.98 -3.46
CA PHE A 60 2.01 6.47 -2.66
C PHE A 60 2.48 6.28 -1.22
N ASN A 61 1.80 6.95 -0.30
CA ASN A 61 2.10 6.88 1.13
C ASN A 61 0.95 6.18 1.85
N ARG A 62 1.18 4.93 2.22
CA ARG A 62 0.21 4.08 2.91
C ARG A 62 -0.26 4.69 4.22
N GLU A 63 0.66 5.24 5.00
CA GLU A 63 0.35 5.84 6.31
C GLU A 63 -0.49 7.11 6.18
N LYS A 64 -0.21 7.93 5.18
CA LYS A 64 -1.00 9.12 4.87
C LYS A 64 -2.45 8.75 4.52
N LEU A 65 -2.63 7.71 3.70
CA LEU A 65 -3.94 7.19 3.35
C LEU A 65 -4.68 6.69 4.59
N ALA A 66 -4.03 5.87 5.40
CA ALA A 66 -4.60 5.32 6.63
C ALA A 66 -5.01 6.43 7.60
N HIS A 67 -4.19 7.46 7.74
CA HIS A 67 -4.46 8.60 8.61
C HIS A 67 -5.73 9.36 8.18
N GLY A 68 -5.87 9.64 6.88
CA GLY A 68 -7.08 10.29 6.35
C GLY A 68 -8.34 9.49 6.61
N ILE A 69 -8.26 8.18 6.43
CA ILE A 69 -9.40 7.28 6.71
C ILE A 69 -9.72 7.26 8.20
N ARG A 70 -8.71 7.18 9.07
CA ARG A 70 -8.91 7.19 10.53
C ARG A 70 -9.61 8.46 11.01
N ILE A 71 -9.24 9.63 10.47
CA ILE A 71 -9.89 10.89 10.80
C ILE A 71 -11.39 10.84 10.46
N SER A 72 -11.72 10.33 9.29
CA SER A 72 -13.12 10.21 8.86
C SER A 72 -13.91 9.24 9.72
N CYS A 73 -13.26 8.22 10.27
CA CYS A 73 -13.88 7.20 11.11
C CYS A 73 -13.89 7.56 12.62
N ALA A 74 -13.41 8.74 13.01
CA ALA A 74 -13.32 9.15 14.41
C ALA A 74 -14.68 9.05 15.10
N LYS A 75 -14.71 8.39 16.26
CA LYS A 75 -15.92 8.15 17.08
C LYS A 75 -17.02 7.37 16.35
N ARG A 76 -16.66 6.63 15.33
CA ARG A 76 -17.58 5.73 14.63
C ARG A 76 -17.23 4.27 14.96
N PRO A 77 -18.20 3.34 14.84
CA PRO A 77 -17.97 1.92 15.15
C PRO A 77 -17.21 1.21 14.02
N VAL A 78 -16.05 1.77 13.65
CA VAL A 78 -15.14 1.20 12.66
C VAL A 78 -13.86 0.81 13.36
N THR A 79 -13.49 -0.47 13.28
CA THR A 79 -12.32 -1.00 13.97
C THR A 79 -11.03 -0.69 13.21
N ALA A 80 -9.91 -0.70 13.94
CA ALA A 80 -8.59 -0.56 13.33
C ALA A 80 -8.35 -1.64 12.26
N SER A 81 -8.82 -2.86 12.49
CA SER A 81 -8.72 -3.97 11.52
C SER A 81 -9.46 -3.68 10.22
N GLN A 82 -10.66 -3.09 10.32
CA GLN A 82 -11.44 -2.71 9.13
C GLN A 82 -10.73 -1.63 8.33
N ILE A 83 -10.12 -0.65 8.99
CA ILE A 83 -9.35 0.41 8.33
C ILE A 83 -8.12 -0.19 7.64
N GLU A 84 -7.36 -1.04 8.34
CA GLU A 84 -6.19 -1.70 7.77
C GLU A 84 -6.56 -2.55 6.55
N ARG A 85 -7.67 -3.25 6.61
CA ARG A 85 -8.17 -4.05 5.50
C ARG A 85 -8.47 -3.17 4.27
N LEU A 86 -9.16 -2.05 4.49
CA LEU A 86 -9.48 -1.11 3.42
C LEU A 86 -8.21 -0.53 2.79
N VAL A 87 -7.26 -0.10 3.61
CA VAL A 87 -5.97 0.43 3.13
C VAL A 87 -5.22 -0.63 2.32
N GLY A 88 -5.18 -1.86 2.81
CA GLY A 88 -4.53 -2.97 2.11
C GLY A 88 -5.19 -3.31 0.78
N GLU A 89 -6.52 -3.26 0.71
CA GLU A 89 -7.27 -3.49 -0.53
C GLU A 89 -6.98 -2.41 -1.57
N ILE A 90 -6.90 -1.15 -1.15
CA ILE A 90 -6.57 -0.03 -2.03
C ILE A 90 -5.14 -0.17 -2.56
N GLU A 91 -4.19 -0.44 -1.68
CA GLU A 91 -2.79 -0.65 -2.06
C GLU A 91 -2.65 -1.79 -3.07
N SER A 92 -3.30 -2.93 -2.80
CA SER A 92 -3.28 -4.07 -3.71
C SER A 92 -3.90 -3.77 -5.06
N ALA A 93 -5.00 -3.01 -5.07
CA ALA A 93 -5.66 -2.61 -6.31
C ALA A 93 -4.74 -1.71 -7.16
N LEU A 94 -4.04 -0.77 -6.52
CA LEU A 94 -3.09 0.10 -7.21
C LEU A 94 -1.92 -0.70 -7.80
N GLN A 95 -1.39 -1.66 -7.05
CA GLN A 95 -0.31 -2.53 -7.53
C GLN A 95 -0.74 -3.35 -8.75
N ARG A 96 -1.97 -3.87 -8.73
CA ARG A 96 -2.51 -4.69 -9.83
C ARG A 96 -2.80 -3.90 -11.10
N MET A 97 -2.94 -2.57 -11.01
CA MET A 97 -3.14 -1.74 -12.20
C MET A 97 -1.95 -1.78 -13.15
N GLY A 98 -0.75 -2.02 -12.64
CA GLY A 98 0.47 -2.07 -13.46
C GLY A 98 0.80 -0.75 -14.13
N ARG A 99 0.30 0.38 -13.62
CA ARG A 99 0.54 1.72 -14.17
C ARG A 99 1.68 2.39 -13.44
N ALA A 100 2.44 3.21 -14.16
CA ALA A 100 3.49 4.03 -13.56
C ALA A 100 2.91 5.19 -12.74
N GLU A 101 1.77 5.72 -13.16
CA GLU A 101 1.12 6.88 -12.55
C GLU A 101 -0.40 6.72 -12.53
N VAL A 102 -1.04 7.20 -11.47
CA VAL A 102 -2.50 7.29 -11.37
C VAL A 102 -2.89 8.64 -10.76
N SER A 103 -4.05 9.14 -11.13
CA SER A 103 -4.59 10.36 -10.53
C SER A 103 -4.97 10.11 -9.05
N SER A 104 -4.78 11.12 -8.21
CA SER A 104 -5.24 11.08 -6.81
C SER A 104 -6.75 10.84 -6.72
N ARG A 105 -7.50 11.21 -7.76
CA ARG A 105 -8.94 10.98 -7.83
C ARG A 105 -9.27 9.49 -7.83
N VAL A 106 -8.47 8.67 -8.49
CA VAL A 106 -8.64 7.21 -8.48
C VAL A 106 -8.57 6.66 -7.06
N VAL A 107 -7.57 7.12 -6.30
CA VAL A 107 -7.40 6.71 -4.89
C VAL A 107 -8.58 7.20 -4.05
N GLY A 108 -8.97 8.46 -4.20
CA GLY A 108 -10.11 9.03 -3.48
C GLY A 108 -11.41 8.31 -3.76
N ASP A 109 -11.68 7.94 -5.01
CA ASP A 109 -12.87 7.18 -5.37
C ASP A 109 -12.87 5.79 -4.72
N MET A 110 -11.71 5.14 -4.64
CA MET A 110 -11.57 3.86 -3.94
C MET A 110 -11.87 3.99 -2.45
N VAL A 111 -11.39 5.06 -1.81
CA VAL A 111 -11.68 5.34 -0.40
C VAL A 111 -13.18 5.56 -0.18
N ILE A 112 -13.79 6.38 -1.00
CA ILE A 112 -15.23 6.67 -0.92
C ILE A 112 -16.05 5.41 -1.05
N ASN A 113 -15.76 4.58 -2.04
CA ASN A 113 -16.48 3.34 -2.27
C ASN A 113 -16.31 2.36 -1.10
N GLY A 114 -15.11 2.27 -0.53
CA GLY A 114 -14.84 1.44 0.63
C GLY A 114 -15.55 1.92 1.89
N LEU A 115 -15.55 3.24 2.12
CA LEU A 115 -16.21 3.82 3.29
C LEU A 115 -17.73 3.71 3.21
N LYS A 116 -18.32 3.76 2.03
CA LYS A 116 -19.77 3.54 1.86
C LYS A 116 -20.21 2.19 2.44
N GLU A 117 -19.38 1.18 2.35
CA GLU A 117 -19.67 -0.15 2.87
C GLU A 117 -19.39 -0.27 4.37
N LEU A 118 -18.48 0.55 4.92
CA LEU A 118 -18.10 0.46 6.31
C LEU A 118 -18.98 1.31 7.23
N ASP A 119 -19.19 2.57 6.90
CA ASP A 119 -19.95 3.50 7.73
C ASP A 119 -20.34 4.75 6.95
N HIS A 120 -21.65 5.03 6.92
CA HIS A 120 -22.18 6.14 6.12
C HIS A 120 -21.69 7.52 6.58
N ILE A 121 -21.52 7.70 7.89
CA ILE A 121 -21.04 8.98 8.42
C ILE A 121 -19.57 9.21 8.06
N ALA A 122 -18.75 8.19 8.20
CA ALA A 122 -17.34 8.26 7.78
C ALA A 122 -17.23 8.56 6.29
N TYR A 123 -18.06 7.91 5.47
CA TYR A 123 -18.14 8.19 4.05
C TYR A 123 -18.46 9.67 3.78
N ILE A 124 -19.49 10.22 4.42
CA ILE A 124 -19.89 11.62 4.21
C ILE A 124 -18.79 12.58 4.63
N ARG A 125 -18.15 12.33 5.77
CA ARG A 125 -17.04 13.18 6.25
C ARG A 125 -15.90 13.22 5.25
N TYR A 126 -15.52 12.07 4.70
CA TYR A 126 -14.47 12.00 3.70
C TYR A 126 -14.88 12.69 2.41
N ALA A 127 -16.11 12.45 1.95
CA ALA A 127 -16.64 13.04 0.72
C ALA A 127 -16.72 14.56 0.79
N ILE A 128 -17.11 15.13 1.94
CA ILE A 128 -17.17 16.57 2.12
C ILE A 128 -15.83 17.22 1.82
N VAL A 129 -14.76 16.66 2.38
CA VAL A 129 -13.41 17.20 2.19
C VAL A 129 -12.88 16.90 0.78
N TYR A 130 -13.02 15.65 0.34
CA TYR A 130 -12.46 15.19 -0.92
C TYR A 130 -13.15 15.82 -2.15
N LEU A 131 -14.48 15.88 -2.13
CA LEU A 131 -15.27 16.45 -3.22
C LEU A 131 -15.50 17.96 -3.05
N GLN A 132 -14.98 18.55 -1.99
CA GLN A 132 -15.14 19.99 -1.69
C GLN A 132 -16.61 20.42 -1.68
N LEU A 133 -17.42 19.67 -0.94
CA LEU A 133 -18.84 19.96 -0.78
C LEU A 133 -19.04 21.15 0.16
N ASP A 134 -19.41 22.30 -0.37
CA ASP A 134 -19.40 23.57 0.35
C ASP A 134 -20.71 23.89 1.08
N ASP A 135 -21.80 23.21 0.71
CA ASP A 135 -23.12 23.52 1.30
C ASP A 135 -23.95 22.25 1.49
N LEU A 136 -25.08 22.42 2.19
CA LEU A 136 -25.97 21.30 2.51
C LEU A 136 -26.63 20.69 1.28
N GLN A 137 -26.86 21.47 0.23
CA GLN A 137 -27.46 20.96 -0.99
C GLN A 137 -26.50 20.05 -1.74
N ALA A 138 -25.22 20.43 -1.80
CA ALA A 138 -24.18 19.60 -2.38
C ALA A 138 -24.03 18.27 -1.63
N ILE A 139 -24.07 18.32 -0.31
CA ILE A 139 -24.00 17.11 0.54
C ILE A 139 -25.22 16.23 0.30
N ARG A 140 -26.40 16.83 0.27
CA ARG A 140 -27.65 16.09 0.02
C ARG A 140 -27.62 15.39 -1.34
N LYS A 141 -27.14 16.09 -2.36
CA LYS A 141 -27.04 15.54 -3.72
C LYS A 141 -26.08 14.34 -3.77
N GLU A 142 -25.00 14.40 -3.02
CA GLU A 142 -24.04 13.28 -2.93
C GLU A 142 -24.65 12.05 -2.25
N ILE A 143 -25.48 12.24 -1.24
CA ILE A 143 -26.16 11.15 -0.52
C ILE A 143 -27.22 10.48 -1.40
N ASP A 144 -27.96 11.26 -2.18
CA ASP A 144 -28.97 10.76 -3.08
C ASP A 144 -28.33 10.16 -4.34
#